data_d8bf4a3230ff5e0f03a108de441dd4e9
#
_entry.id   d8bf4a3230ff5e0f03a108de441dd4e9
#
_cell.length_a   1.000
_cell.length_b   1.000
_cell.length_c   1.000
_cell.angle_alpha   90.00
_cell.angle_beta   90.00
_cell.angle_gamma   90.00
#
_symmetry.space_group_name_H-M   'P 1'
#
loop_
_entity.id
_entity.type
_entity.pdbx_description
1 polymer ?
#
loop_
_entity_poly.entity_id
_entity_poly.type
_entity_poly.pdbx_seq_one_letter_code
_entity_poly.pdbx_strand_id
1 'polypeptide(L)'
;ISRPHLPTKTSHSYPWIPSHTLLATVLEDSKLYLRKNETKEYSVTVPAKLLENNTGYLLAIKVSDVNGNIDFMTTAFSVEEDWTVYPRYGVVGGSGDDNNSILLKNKDRYMSGLDVMTNMNINSYFFYDAYKSPQNPFPIDKEQFSQDWNTWSHSKVDVKMVTDMTEYMHSKGSVAMLYNMCFARSIDEPEMVSAIEYAYNHDTYGLNKKGTPYINYIDGKPFQYYYHPMSKPWRDHISKVMIEAMENGGFDGWQGDTIGDRTINAYYDADSDAHYMSDYYGDFIADMKKRMPDKYVTINDVNGEHIDKMLKSNQDVVYNELWSFGQSALVIDGQYRSQTEYGDLKARVDDVRRKTGKSLIVGAYMQGPDTEWKDGKRVAKNGSGEDSINDGTYNASAVLLTTATIAAAGGYHMSSAVLANKMNEDGWGIGVLEKDYYPTQSLRTDLLIARKVSDYNQFITAYETILRGKGLEDSDVNVEVTNKYGFKQNWDKYGTRGFQIWTWTKQGKGFRTIQMINLSEVVSNWKNEAGSKENKTPTFQEDLFVKYEVGTDKELANRLADKVFLTSPDDWSKSAMVKCQVNVEEKDGKYYLNIEVPILDIWNMIYIAED
;
A
#
# COMPACT_ATOMS: atom_id res chain seq x y z
N ILE A 1 -22.21 -15.80 -18.65
CA ILE A 1 -21.86 -15.46 -17.27
C ILE A 1 -23.04 -14.71 -16.70
N SER A 2 -23.84 -15.41 -15.88
CA SER A 2 -25.03 -14.86 -15.24
C SER A 2 -24.60 -13.85 -14.16
N ARG A 3 -25.07 -12.62 -14.28
CA ARG A 3 -24.99 -11.62 -13.20
C ARG A 3 -25.70 -12.19 -11.97
N PRO A 4 -25.17 -12.07 -10.76
CA PRO A 4 -25.97 -12.27 -9.56
C PRO A 4 -27.11 -11.26 -9.61
N HIS A 5 -28.34 -11.74 -9.48
CA HIS A 5 -29.51 -10.88 -9.37
C HIS A 5 -29.39 -10.04 -8.10
N LEU A 6 -29.14 -8.76 -8.26
CA LEU A 6 -29.52 -7.78 -7.25
C LEU A 6 -31.04 -7.91 -7.03
N PRO A 7 -31.53 -7.90 -5.79
CA PRO A 7 -32.96 -8.00 -5.54
C PRO A 7 -33.66 -6.81 -6.24
N THR A 8 -34.49 -7.16 -7.22
CA THR A 8 -35.39 -6.22 -7.91
C THR A 8 -36.53 -5.85 -6.97
N LYS A 9 -36.24 -5.00 -6.01
CA LYS A 9 -37.27 -4.20 -5.31
C LYS A 9 -36.56 -3.04 -4.62
N THR A 10 -36.48 -1.98 -5.31
CA THR A 10 -36.92 -0.62 -4.99
C THR A 10 -36.34 0.28 -6.06
N SER A 11 -37.16 1.03 -6.72
CA SER A 11 -36.79 2.19 -7.51
C SER A 11 -36.22 3.26 -6.57
N HIS A 12 -35.04 3.01 -6.04
CA HIS A 12 -34.25 4.05 -5.42
C HIS A 12 -33.64 4.82 -6.58
N SER A 13 -34.28 5.93 -6.94
CA SER A 13 -33.57 7.01 -7.59
C SER A 13 -32.32 7.26 -6.76
N TYR A 14 -31.13 6.93 -7.31
CA TYR A 14 -29.88 7.27 -6.66
C TYR A 14 -29.93 8.75 -6.33
N PRO A 15 -29.90 9.13 -5.03
CA PRO A 15 -29.93 10.52 -4.67
C PRO A 15 -28.66 11.16 -5.22
N TRP A 16 -28.83 12.14 -6.08
CA TRP A 16 -27.76 12.87 -6.74
C TRP A 16 -26.86 13.53 -5.71
N ILE A 17 -25.56 13.60 -6.04
CA ILE A 17 -24.57 14.36 -5.31
C ILE A 17 -25.14 15.78 -5.08
N PRO A 18 -25.24 16.24 -3.84
CA PRO A 18 -25.72 17.60 -3.56
C PRO A 18 -24.83 18.63 -4.24
N SER A 19 -25.42 19.72 -4.69
CA SER A 19 -24.77 20.77 -5.46
C SER A 19 -23.51 21.40 -4.83
N HIS A 20 -23.30 21.22 -3.55
CA HIS A 20 -22.15 21.76 -2.82
C HIS A 20 -20.97 20.80 -2.67
N THR A 21 -21.10 19.52 -3.06
CA THR A 21 -19.99 18.59 -3.23
C THR A 21 -19.56 18.44 -4.68
N LEU A 22 -20.35 19.01 -5.61
CA LEU A 22 -20.04 19.03 -7.03
C LEU A 22 -19.22 20.28 -7.34
N LEU A 23 -17.94 20.12 -7.67
CA LEU A 23 -17.07 21.24 -8.06
C LEU A 23 -17.56 21.92 -9.34
N ALA A 24 -17.94 21.12 -10.33
CA ALA A 24 -18.50 21.61 -11.59
C ALA A 24 -19.11 20.48 -12.41
N THR A 25 -20.09 20.82 -13.25
CA THR A 25 -20.47 19.99 -14.40
C THR A 25 -19.56 20.36 -15.56
N VAL A 26 -18.68 19.45 -15.94
CA VAL A 26 -17.66 19.69 -17.00
C VAL A 26 -18.24 19.46 -18.40
N LEU A 27 -19.21 18.57 -18.51
CA LEU A 27 -19.96 18.31 -19.72
C LEU A 27 -21.43 18.31 -19.39
N GLU A 28 -22.18 19.25 -19.96
CA GLU A 28 -23.64 19.26 -19.85
C GLU A 28 -24.28 18.22 -20.78
N ASP A 29 -25.57 17.93 -20.56
CA ASP A 29 -26.35 16.95 -21.31
C ASP A 29 -26.12 17.04 -22.82
N SER A 30 -25.40 16.09 -23.38
CA SER A 30 -25.23 15.93 -24.80
C SER A 30 -25.95 14.67 -25.30
N LYS A 31 -26.76 14.81 -26.37
CA LYS A 31 -27.44 13.66 -26.97
C LYS A 31 -26.45 12.89 -27.84
N LEU A 32 -26.26 11.63 -27.46
CA LEU A 32 -25.39 10.69 -28.20
C LEU A 32 -26.25 9.76 -29.05
N TYR A 33 -25.94 9.68 -30.33
CA TYR A 33 -26.58 8.71 -31.23
C TYR A 33 -25.56 7.63 -31.58
N LEU A 34 -25.82 6.40 -31.13
CA LEU A 34 -25.02 5.23 -31.43
C LEU A 34 -25.83 4.27 -32.29
N ARG A 35 -25.22 3.78 -33.37
CA ARG A 35 -25.74 2.66 -34.14
C ARG A 35 -25.46 1.35 -33.41
N LYS A 36 -26.16 0.30 -33.77
CA LYS A 36 -25.88 -1.04 -33.22
C LYS A 36 -24.42 -1.41 -33.49
N ASN A 37 -23.70 -1.83 -32.42
CA ASN A 37 -22.25 -2.16 -32.44
C ASN A 37 -21.32 -0.99 -32.79
N GLU A 38 -21.76 0.26 -32.65
CA GLU A 38 -20.92 1.43 -32.80
C GLU A 38 -20.29 1.79 -31.45
N THR A 39 -18.98 2.11 -31.46
CA THR A 39 -18.25 2.68 -30.33
C THR A 39 -17.86 4.11 -30.69
N LYS A 40 -18.05 5.03 -29.75
CA LYS A 40 -17.58 6.43 -29.88
C LYS A 40 -16.73 6.81 -28.69
N GLU A 41 -15.67 7.53 -28.97
CA GLU A 41 -14.82 8.14 -27.96
C GLU A 41 -15.22 9.59 -27.72
N TYR A 42 -15.24 9.97 -26.45
CA TYR A 42 -15.48 11.34 -26.03
C TYR A 42 -14.35 11.79 -25.11
N SER A 43 -13.81 12.96 -25.39
CA SER A 43 -12.81 13.59 -24.53
C SER A 43 -13.46 14.71 -23.74
N VAL A 44 -13.21 14.72 -22.44
CA VAL A 44 -13.65 15.78 -21.55
C VAL A 44 -12.43 16.46 -20.96
N THR A 45 -12.37 17.79 -21.06
CA THR A 45 -11.28 18.59 -20.48
C THR A 45 -11.76 19.21 -19.18
N VAL A 46 -11.08 18.90 -18.07
CA VAL A 46 -11.31 19.54 -16.79
C VAL A 46 -10.50 20.83 -16.74
N PRO A 47 -11.14 22.02 -16.59
CA PRO A 47 -10.41 23.28 -16.53
C PRO A 47 -9.50 23.37 -15.31
N ALA A 48 -8.22 23.69 -15.50
CA ALA A 48 -7.23 23.76 -14.42
C ALA A 48 -7.63 24.72 -13.27
N LYS A 49 -8.39 25.76 -13.57
CA LYS A 49 -8.90 26.71 -12.54
C LYS A 49 -9.86 26.09 -11.51
N LEU A 50 -10.35 24.88 -11.76
CA LEU A 50 -11.21 24.11 -10.85
C LEU A 50 -10.39 23.16 -9.97
N LEU A 51 -9.09 23.09 -10.19
CA LEU A 51 -8.21 22.13 -9.54
C LEU A 51 -7.29 22.82 -8.55
N GLU A 52 -7.14 22.22 -7.39
CA GLU A 52 -6.25 22.66 -6.33
C GLU A 52 -5.10 21.68 -6.20
N ASN A 53 -3.91 22.17 -5.85
CA ASN A 53 -2.77 21.33 -5.57
C ASN A 53 -3.03 20.44 -4.33
N ASN A 54 -2.41 19.27 -4.35
CA ASN A 54 -2.48 18.29 -3.27
C ASN A 54 -3.92 17.85 -2.95
N THR A 55 -4.69 17.64 -4.02
CA THR A 55 -6.11 17.29 -3.92
C THR A 55 -6.49 16.17 -4.87
N GLY A 56 -7.21 15.17 -4.34
CA GLY A 56 -7.83 14.11 -5.11
C GLY A 56 -9.21 14.50 -5.62
N TYR A 57 -9.57 14.00 -6.78
CA TYR A 57 -10.83 14.29 -7.47
C TYR A 57 -11.50 13.02 -7.96
N LEU A 58 -12.83 13.01 -7.85
CA LEU A 58 -13.66 11.97 -8.46
C LEU A 58 -14.38 12.56 -9.68
N LEU A 59 -14.19 11.95 -10.83
CA LEU A 59 -14.98 12.22 -12.03
C LEU A 59 -16.12 11.20 -12.09
N ALA A 60 -17.35 11.69 -12.10
CA ALA A 60 -18.55 10.87 -12.23
C ALA A 60 -19.14 11.03 -13.64
N ILE A 61 -19.37 9.92 -14.32
CA ILE A 61 -19.94 9.87 -15.66
C ILE A 61 -21.27 9.14 -15.59
N LYS A 62 -22.31 9.80 -16.05
CA LYS A 62 -23.65 9.23 -16.16
C LYS A 62 -24.10 9.17 -17.60
N VAL A 63 -24.58 8.04 -18.03
CA VAL A 63 -25.20 7.84 -19.33
C VAL A 63 -26.62 7.34 -19.12
N SER A 64 -27.59 7.91 -19.84
CA SER A 64 -28.99 7.47 -19.82
C SER A 64 -29.49 7.21 -21.24
N ASP A 65 -30.27 6.16 -21.42
CA ASP A 65 -30.96 5.90 -22.67
C ASP A 65 -32.37 6.52 -22.73
N VAL A 66 -33.00 6.42 -23.87
CA VAL A 66 -34.37 6.96 -24.11
C VAL A 66 -35.45 6.24 -23.29
N ASN A 67 -35.14 5.07 -22.74
CA ASN A 67 -36.06 4.28 -21.91
C ASN A 67 -35.87 4.56 -20.42
N GLY A 68 -34.95 5.46 -20.07
CA GLY A 68 -34.63 5.78 -18.68
C GLY A 68 -33.67 4.81 -18.02
N ASN A 69 -33.07 3.88 -18.76
CA ASN A 69 -31.97 3.09 -18.21
C ASN A 69 -30.74 3.98 -18.00
N ILE A 70 -30.08 3.80 -16.88
CA ILE A 70 -28.94 4.60 -16.48
C ILE A 70 -27.75 3.69 -16.28
N ASP A 71 -26.60 4.06 -16.85
CA ASP A 71 -25.30 3.53 -16.48
C ASP A 71 -24.48 4.66 -15.83
N PHE A 72 -23.70 4.27 -14.82
CA PHE A 72 -22.92 5.19 -14.01
C PHE A 72 -21.56 4.60 -13.73
N MET A 73 -20.52 5.39 -13.98
CA MET A 73 -19.16 5.04 -13.63
C MET A 73 -18.43 6.22 -13.03
N THR A 74 -17.40 5.91 -12.27
CA THR A 74 -16.49 6.89 -11.70
C THR A 74 -15.06 6.55 -12.06
N THR A 75 -14.22 7.57 -12.11
CA THR A 75 -12.77 7.45 -12.14
C THR A 75 -12.17 8.56 -11.30
N ALA A 76 -10.99 8.33 -10.75
CA ALA A 76 -10.31 9.32 -9.94
C ALA A 76 -9.04 9.82 -10.62
N PHE A 77 -8.62 11.00 -10.22
CA PHE A 77 -7.31 11.56 -10.50
C PHE A 77 -6.91 12.49 -9.34
N SER A 78 -5.66 12.85 -9.27
CA SER A 78 -5.14 13.81 -8.29
C SER A 78 -4.31 14.89 -8.96
N VAL A 79 -4.16 16.00 -8.26
CA VAL A 79 -3.23 17.07 -8.60
C VAL A 79 -2.28 17.24 -7.43
N GLU A 80 -1.02 16.96 -7.64
CA GLU A 80 0.01 16.96 -6.60
C GLU A 80 1.20 17.81 -7.02
N GLU A 81 1.75 18.56 -6.07
CA GLU A 81 3.01 19.28 -6.29
C GLU A 81 4.18 18.32 -6.43
N ASP A 82 4.11 17.21 -5.67
CA ASP A 82 5.11 16.17 -5.65
C ASP A 82 4.46 14.85 -5.24
N TRP A 83 4.92 13.73 -5.80
CA TRP A 83 4.38 12.40 -5.51
C TRP A 83 4.46 12.01 -4.03
N THR A 84 5.41 12.60 -3.28
CA THR A 84 5.61 12.31 -1.85
C THR A 84 4.53 12.85 -0.95
N VAL A 85 3.67 13.74 -1.45
CA VAL A 85 2.51 14.26 -0.71
C VAL A 85 1.49 13.14 -0.49
N TYR A 86 1.17 12.44 -1.57
CA TYR A 86 0.26 11.29 -1.55
C TYR A 86 0.87 10.10 -2.30
N PRO A 87 1.88 9.45 -1.70
CA PRO A 87 2.58 8.38 -2.38
C PRO A 87 1.64 7.18 -2.62
N ARG A 88 1.55 6.74 -3.85
CA ARG A 88 0.87 5.52 -4.30
C ARG A 88 1.93 4.63 -4.95
N TYR A 89 2.48 3.76 -4.13
CA TYR A 89 3.72 3.07 -4.41
C TYR A 89 3.47 1.66 -4.96
N GLY A 90 4.13 1.35 -6.04
CA GLY A 90 4.09 0.04 -6.68
C GLY A 90 5.47 -0.59 -6.77
N VAL A 91 5.51 -1.91 -6.85
CA VAL A 91 6.74 -2.67 -7.09
C VAL A 91 6.74 -3.27 -8.48
N VAL A 92 7.88 -3.21 -9.13
CA VAL A 92 8.16 -3.84 -10.42
C VAL A 92 9.37 -4.76 -10.25
N GLY A 93 9.31 -5.91 -10.86
CA GLY A 93 10.38 -6.88 -10.75
C GLY A 93 10.04 -8.03 -9.80
N GLY A 94 10.97 -8.88 -9.60
CA GLY A 94 10.81 -10.04 -8.74
C GLY A 94 11.82 -11.11 -9.03
N SER A 95 12.26 -11.86 -8.01
CA SER A 95 13.06 -13.04 -8.20
C SER A 95 12.22 -14.14 -8.81
N GLY A 96 12.68 -14.69 -9.90
CA GLY A 96 12.11 -15.91 -10.47
C GLY A 96 13.17 -16.98 -10.45
N ASP A 97 12.77 -18.24 -10.46
CA ASP A 97 13.67 -19.33 -10.80
C ASP A 97 14.40 -19.04 -12.13
N ASP A 98 15.56 -19.63 -12.34
CA ASP A 98 16.43 -19.45 -13.53
C ASP A 98 15.71 -19.49 -14.89
N ASN A 99 14.57 -20.15 -14.95
CA ASN A 99 13.72 -20.20 -16.13
C ASN A 99 12.72 -19.03 -16.23
N ASN A 100 12.67 -18.18 -15.22
CA ASN A 100 11.64 -17.20 -14.99
C ASN A 100 12.20 -15.80 -14.80
N SER A 101 13.34 -15.53 -15.40
CA SER A 101 13.87 -14.19 -15.52
C SER A 101 12.82 -13.28 -16.18
N ILE A 102 12.09 -12.65 -15.32
CA ILE A 102 10.87 -11.93 -15.64
C ILE A 102 11.21 -10.74 -16.52
N LEU A 103 12.33 -10.09 -16.26
CA LEU A 103 12.78 -8.91 -16.98
C LEU A 103 13.39 -9.18 -18.36
N LEU A 104 13.44 -10.43 -18.82
CA LEU A 104 14.00 -10.75 -20.13
C LEU A 104 13.01 -11.23 -21.18
N LYS A 105 11.87 -11.76 -20.79
CA LYS A 105 11.10 -12.60 -21.73
C LYS A 105 9.78 -12.01 -22.21
N ASN A 106 9.32 -10.89 -21.64
CA ASN A 106 7.96 -10.46 -21.93
C ASN A 106 7.72 -8.97 -21.74
N LYS A 107 8.44 -8.13 -22.50
CA LYS A 107 8.28 -6.67 -22.48
C LYS A 107 6.81 -6.23 -22.53
N ASP A 108 6.04 -6.81 -23.45
CA ASP A 108 4.63 -6.43 -23.65
C ASP A 108 3.78 -6.71 -22.40
N ARG A 109 4.08 -7.77 -21.67
CA ARG A 109 3.40 -8.09 -20.40
C ARG A 109 3.71 -7.08 -19.30
N TYR A 110 4.99 -6.69 -19.20
CA TYR A 110 5.40 -5.67 -18.23
C TYR A 110 4.74 -4.34 -18.51
N MET A 111 4.76 -3.92 -19.77
CA MET A 111 4.12 -2.69 -20.19
C MET A 111 2.61 -2.74 -19.93
N SER A 112 1.97 -3.87 -20.20
CA SER A 112 0.55 -4.08 -19.86
C SER A 112 0.28 -4.02 -18.35
N GLY A 113 1.16 -4.60 -17.53
CA GLY A 113 1.07 -4.49 -16.06
C GLY A 113 1.22 -3.06 -15.57
N LEU A 114 2.16 -2.31 -16.15
CA LEU A 114 2.33 -0.89 -15.84
C LEU A 114 1.11 -0.05 -16.27
N ASP A 115 0.51 -0.35 -17.43
CA ASP A 115 -0.73 0.30 -17.86
C ASP A 115 -1.85 0.09 -16.83
N VAL A 116 -2.02 -1.14 -16.35
CA VAL A 116 -3.02 -1.44 -15.33
C VAL A 116 -2.75 -0.65 -14.04
N MET A 117 -1.50 -0.63 -13.56
CA MET A 117 -1.13 0.10 -12.35
C MET A 117 -1.26 1.61 -12.52
N THR A 118 -0.91 2.14 -13.68
CA THR A 118 -1.12 3.57 -14.01
C THR A 118 -2.61 3.91 -13.98
N ASN A 119 -3.45 3.04 -14.52
CA ASN A 119 -4.91 3.22 -14.48
C ASN A 119 -5.49 3.09 -13.05
N MET A 120 -4.72 2.55 -12.10
CA MET A 120 -5.02 2.56 -10.68
C MET A 120 -4.48 3.81 -9.96
N ASN A 121 -3.96 4.78 -10.70
CA ASN A 121 -3.33 6.00 -10.17
C ASN A 121 -2.05 5.76 -9.36
N ILE A 122 -1.32 4.67 -9.59
CA ILE A 122 0.02 4.50 -9.02
C ILE A 122 0.92 5.60 -9.59
N ASN A 123 1.60 6.35 -8.71
CA ASN A 123 2.41 7.50 -9.11
C ASN A 123 3.91 7.31 -8.86
N SER A 124 4.30 6.17 -8.31
CA SER A 124 5.70 5.86 -8.02
C SER A 124 5.94 4.36 -8.00
N TYR A 125 7.10 3.94 -8.49
CA TYR A 125 7.44 2.54 -8.63
C TYR A 125 8.88 2.31 -8.19
N PHE A 126 9.18 1.17 -7.56
CA PHE A 126 10.55 0.74 -7.40
C PHE A 126 10.80 -0.59 -8.09
N PHE A 127 12.00 -0.69 -8.64
CA PHE A 127 12.48 -1.86 -9.36
C PHE A 127 13.20 -2.77 -8.39
N TYR A 128 12.49 -3.76 -7.91
CA TYR A 128 13.04 -4.71 -6.96
C TYR A 128 14.05 -5.63 -7.64
N ASP A 129 15.22 -5.83 -7.00
CA ASP A 129 16.30 -6.70 -7.47
C ASP A 129 16.74 -6.52 -8.94
N ALA A 130 16.53 -5.34 -9.52
CA ALA A 130 17.04 -5.04 -10.85
C ALA A 130 18.55 -4.69 -10.86
N TYR A 131 19.17 -4.58 -9.70
CA TYR A 131 20.59 -4.24 -9.60
C TYR A 131 21.53 -5.42 -9.85
N LYS A 132 22.74 -5.15 -10.32
CA LYS A 132 23.79 -6.17 -10.53
C LYS A 132 24.33 -6.67 -9.19
N SER A 133 24.84 -5.74 -8.40
CA SER A 133 25.33 -6.01 -7.04
C SER A 133 25.16 -4.76 -6.18
N PRO A 134 25.10 -4.90 -4.84
CA PRO A 134 24.91 -3.75 -3.97
C PRO A 134 26.00 -2.68 -4.13
N GLN A 135 27.25 -3.08 -4.32
CA GLN A 135 28.38 -2.16 -4.49
C GLN A 135 28.55 -1.63 -5.91
N ASN A 136 27.80 -2.16 -6.88
CA ASN A 136 27.79 -1.70 -8.26
C ASN A 136 26.42 -1.94 -8.88
N PRO A 137 25.41 -1.13 -8.49
CA PRO A 137 24.01 -1.48 -8.72
C PRO A 137 23.58 -1.46 -10.18
N PHE A 138 24.00 -0.48 -10.96
CA PHE A 138 23.54 -0.33 -12.36
C PHE A 138 24.67 0.14 -13.28
N PRO A 139 25.69 -0.71 -13.51
CA PRO A 139 26.88 -0.35 -14.26
C PRO A 139 26.60 -0.37 -15.77
N ILE A 140 25.91 0.62 -16.28
CA ILE A 140 25.66 0.76 -17.72
C ILE A 140 26.70 1.66 -18.35
N ASP A 141 27.24 1.20 -19.49
CA ASP A 141 27.77 2.10 -20.50
C ASP A 141 26.62 2.53 -21.41
N LYS A 142 26.29 3.82 -21.40
CA LYS A 142 25.19 4.38 -22.23
C LYS A 142 25.37 4.14 -23.73
N GLU A 143 26.59 3.84 -24.16
CA GLU A 143 26.89 3.52 -25.55
C GLU A 143 26.69 2.02 -25.87
N GLN A 144 26.55 1.17 -24.84
CA GLN A 144 26.45 -0.28 -24.97
C GLN A 144 25.29 -0.86 -24.15
N PHE A 145 24.07 -0.54 -24.52
CA PHE A 145 22.85 -1.06 -23.89
C PHE A 145 22.69 -2.61 -23.90
N SER A 146 23.69 -3.35 -24.34
CA SER A 146 23.61 -4.80 -24.51
C SER A 146 24.15 -5.62 -23.33
N GLN A 147 24.43 -5.00 -22.21
CA GLN A 147 24.98 -5.71 -21.06
C GLN A 147 23.88 -6.12 -20.07
N ASP A 148 23.30 -7.28 -20.34
CA ASP A 148 22.49 -7.97 -19.34
C ASP A 148 23.40 -8.47 -18.21
N TRP A 149 22.88 -8.50 -16.99
CA TRP A 149 23.56 -9.12 -15.86
C TRP A 149 22.64 -10.07 -15.09
N ASN A 150 23.23 -10.91 -14.29
CA ASN A 150 22.52 -11.70 -13.31
C ASN A 150 22.49 -10.94 -11.98
N THR A 151 21.31 -10.89 -11.36
CA THR A 151 21.16 -10.41 -9.98
C THR A 151 21.74 -11.44 -9.00
N TRP A 152 21.76 -11.07 -7.74
CA TRP A 152 22.13 -12.00 -6.67
C TRP A 152 21.25 -13.25 -6.61
N SER A 153 20.00 -13.14 -7.04
CA SER A 153 19.04 -14.26 -7.13
C SER A 153 19.17 -15.05 -8.43
N HIS A 154 20.24 -14.83 -9.19
CA HIS A 154 20.50 -15.45 -10.50
C HIS A 154 19.48 -15.11 -11.59
N SER A 155 18.61 -14.14 -11.35
CA SER A 155 17.70 -13.61 -12.36
C SER A 155 18.46 -12.72 -13.35
N LYS A 156 18.15 -12.84 -14.62
CA LYS A 156 18.74 -11.98 -15.63
C LYS A 156 17.96 -10.67 -15.76
N VAL A 157 18.67 -9.57 -15.87
CA VAL A 157 18.11 -8.24 -16.09
C VAL A 157 18.43 -7.79 -17.51
N ASP A 158 17.40 -7.49 -18.28
CA ASP A 158 17.50 -6.76 -19.54
C ASP A 158 17.51 -5.26 -19.24
N VAL A 159 18.67 -4.65 -19.37
CA VAL A 159 18.89 -3.24 -19.04
C VAL A 159 18.05 -2.31 -19.91
N LYS A 160 17.95 -2.62 -21.21
CA LYS A 160 17.14 -1.80 -22.10
C LYS A 160 15.66 -1.84 -21.72
N MET A 161 15.17 -2.98 -21.30
CA MET A 161 13.80 -3.11 -20.83
C MET A 161 13.54 -2.28 -19.59
N VAL A 162 14.47 -2.28 -18.62
CA VAL A 162 14.34 -1.45 -17.42
C VAL A 162 14.30 0.03 -17.77
N THR A 163 15.19 0.49 -18.67
CA THR A 163 15.18 1.90 -19.11
C THR A 163 13.91 2.27 -19.91
N ASP A 164 13.42 1.39 -20.78
CA ASP A 164 12.16 1.60 -21.49
C ASP A 164 10.97 1.72 -20.51
N MET A 165 10.99 0.97 -19.40
CA MET A 165 9.98 1.04 -18.37
C MET A 165 10.06 2.33 -17.54
N THR A 166 11.26 2.81 -17.20
CA THR A 166 11.41 4.12 -16.53
C THR A 166 10.94 5.27 -17.44
N GLU A 167 11.28 5.25 -18.71
CA GLU A 167 10.78 6.23 -19.70
C GLU A 167 9.25 6.19 -19.81
N TYR A 168 8.68 5.00 -19.82
CA TYR A 168 7.21 4.85 -19.83
C TYR A 168 6.57 5.45 -18.58
N MET A 169 7.10 5.16 -17.38
CA MET A 169 6.62 5.72 -16.11
C MET A 169 6.66 7.25 -16.13
N HIS A 170 7.76 7.83 -16.58
CA HIS A 170 7.89 9.29 -16.76
C HIS A 170 6.87 9.86 -17.73
N SER A 171 6.58 9.16 -18.83
CA SER A 171 5.54 9.58 -19.78
C SER A 171 4.14 9.64 -19.18
N LYS A 172 3.93 8.97 -18.06
CA LYS A 172 2.69 8.96 -17.28
C LYS A 172 2.72 9.89 -16.06
N GLY A 173 3.81 10.63 -15.86
CA GLY A 173 4.01 11.49 -14.71
C GLY A 173 4.33 10.73 -13.41
N SER A 174 4.75 9.47 -13.52
CA SER A 174 5.14 8.64 -12.37
C SER A 174 6.65 8.66 -12.16
N VAL A 175 7.07 8.31 -10.94
CA VAL A 175 8.46 8.28 -10.49
C VAL A 175 8.99 6.85 -10.46
N ALA A 176 10.23 6.68 -10.86
CA ALA A 176 10.95 5.42 -10.85
C ALA A 176 12.06 5.41 -9.80
N MET A 177 12.06 4.44 -8.88
CA MET A 177 13.03 4.28 -7.81
C MET A 177 13.90 3.06 -8.06
N LEU A 178 15.22 3.20 -7.92
CA LEU A 178 16.13 2.08 -7.98
C LEU A 178 16.24 1.41 -6.61
N TYR A 179 15.94 0.13 -6.54
CA TYR A 179 16.18 -0.68 -5.34
C TYR A 179 17.65 -1.05 -5.22
N ASN A 180 18.19 -0.92 -4.01
CA ASN A 180 19.50 -1.45 -3.67
C ASN A 180 19.66 -1.63 -2.15
N MET A 181 20.49 -2.58 -1.75
CA MET A 181 20.84 -2.78 -0.35
C MET A 181 21.77 -1.68 0.17
N CYS A 182 21.47 -1.13 1.35
CA CYS A 182 22.19 0.04 1.89
C CYS A 182 23.63 -0.26 2.32
N PHE A 183 23.87 -1.45 2.88
CA PHE A 183 25.12 -1.77 3.59
C PHE A 183 25.78 -3.05 3.10
N ALA A 184 25.25 -3.66 2.06
CA ALA A 184 25.68 -4.97 1.63
C ALA A 184 26.72 -4.93 0.50
N ARG A 185 27.56 -5.94 0.46
CA ARG A 185 28.46 -6.26 -0.64
C ARG A 185 28.27 -7.72 -1.02
N SER A 186 28.05 -8.00 -2.30
CA SER A 186 28.06 -9.37 -2.81
C SER A 186 29.45 -9.99 -2.66
N ILE A 187 29.52 -11.26 -2.22
CA ILE A 187 30.77 -12.01 -2.06
C ILE A 187 31.40 -12.31 -3.42
N ASP A 188 30.58 -12.57 -4.43
CA ASP A 188 31.02 -12.98 -5.77
C ASP A 188 31.57 -11.82 -6.61
N GLU A 189 31.39 -10.60 -6.16
CA GLU A 189 31.89 -9.39 -6.85
C GLU A 189 33.14 -8.84 -6.17
N PRO A 190 34.06 -8.24 -6.93
CA PRO A 190 35.26 -7.66 -6.37
C PRO A 190 35.00 -6.61 -5.28
N GLU A 191 35.89 -6.52 -4.33
CA GLU A 191 35.92 -5.40 -3.39
C GLU A 191 36.34 -4.13 -4.13
N MET A 192 35.43 -3.18 -4.27
CA MET A 192 35.69 -1.97 -5.05
C MET A 192 36.34 -0.85 -4.25
N VAL A 193 36.32 -0.95 -2.92
CA VAL A 193 36.88 0.05 -2.01
C VAL A 193 37.64 -0.64 -0.89
N SER A 194 38.87 -0.26 -0.68
CA SER A 194 39.69 -0.72 0.45
C SER A 194 39.38 0.07 1.72
N ALA A 195 39.72 -0.49 2.87
CA ALA A 195 39.58 0.13 4.19
C ALA A 195 38.13 0.44 4.61
N ILE A 196 37.16 -0.33 4.11
CA ILE A 196 35.78 -0.26 4.58
C ILE A 196 35.68 -1.03 5.90
N GLU A 197 34.97 -0.44 6.85
CA GLU A 197 34.69 -1.09 8.13
C GLU A 197 33.48 -2.03 7.97
N TYR A 198 33.69 -3.29 8.31
CA TYR A 198 32.61 -4.28 8.32
C TYR A 198 31.74 -4.13 9.56
N ALA A 199 30.48 -4.52 9.44
CA ALA A 199 29.70 -4.93 10.58
C ALA A 199 30.18 -6.29 11.08
N TYR A 200 30.21 -6.47 12.38
CA TYR A 200 30.68 -7.69 13.02
C TYR A 200 29.57 -8.35 13.82
N ASN A 201 29.59 -9.67 13.87
CA ASN A 201 28.70 -10.40 14.75
C ASN A 201 28.95 -10.01 16.20
N HIS A 202 27.87 -9.76 16.92
CA HIS A 202 27.92 -9.67 18.37
C HIS A 202 28.25 -11.07 18.92
N ASP A 203 29.24 -11.16 19.79
CA ASP A 203 29.50 -12.40 20.53
C ASP A 203 28.31 -12.66 21.44
N THR A 204 27.71 -13.83 21.33
CA THR A 204 26.55 -14.28 22.11
C THR A 204 26.76 -14.25 23.63
N TYR A 205 27.97 -14.04 24.07
CA TYR A 205 28.35 -14.01 25.48
C TYR A 205 28.77 -12.66 26.03
N GLY A 206 28.57 -11.58 25.25
CA GLY A 206 28.83 -10.21 25.73
C GLY A 206 30.33 -9.89 25.96
N LEU A 207 31.21 -10.66 25.41
CA LEU A 207 32.63 -10.39 25.46
C LEU A 207 33.02 -9.49 24.30
N ASN A 208 33.42 -8.28 24.60
CA ASN A 208 33.89 -7.23 23.73
C ASN A 208 35.08 -7.64 22.86
N LYS A 209 34.90 -8.57 21.96
CA LYS A 209 35.92 -8.93 20.98
C LYS A 209 35.41 -8.65 19.59
N LYS A 210 36.20 -7.94 18.82
CA LYS A 210 36.05 -7.80 17.38
C LYS A 210 35.85 -9.17 16.79
N GLY A 211 34.61 -9.52 16.49
CA GLY A 211 34.23 -10.82 15.96
C GLY A 211 34.59 -10.98 14.48
N THR A 212 34.05 -11.99 13.86
CA THR A 212 34.12 -12.15 12.41
C THR A 212 33.20 -11.16 11.72
N PRO A 213 33.53 -10.67 10.52
CA PRO A 213 32.60 -9.88 9.73
C PRO A 213 31.25 -10.56 9.59
N TYR A 214 30.18 -9.79 9.68
CA TYR A 214 28.85 -10.33 9.50
C TYR A 214 28.64 -10.74 8.05
N ILE A 215 28.24 -11.99 7.88
CA ILE A 215 27.94 -12.58 6.58
C ILE A 215 26.48 -13.02 6.59
N ASN A 216 25.72 -12.59 5.60
CA ASN A 216 24.40 -13.12 5.35
C ASN A 216 24.47 -14.40 4.52
N TYR A 217 23.59 -15.35 4.82
CA TYR A 217 23.55 -16.67 4.18
C TYR A 217 22.20 -16.91 3.54
N ILE A 218 22.19 -17.44 2.31
CA ILE A 218 21.01 -18.00 1.66
C ILE A 218 21.26 -19.48 1.43
N ASP A 219 20.34 -20.32 1.85
CA ASP A 219 20.41 -21.79 1.74
C ASP A 219 21.74 -22.37 2.26
N GLY A 220 22.25 -21.79 3.35
CA GLY A 220 23.50 -22.18 3.97
C GLY A 220 24.76 -21.74 3.24
N LYS A 221 24.66 -20.99 2.16
CA LYS A 221 25.80 -20.42 1.43
C LYS A 221 25.95 -18.94 1.77
N PRO A 222 27.20 -18.49 2.03
CA PRO A 222 27.46 -17.09 2.26
C PRO A 222 27.23 -16.32 0.96
N PHE A 223 26.53 -15.18 1.02
CA PHE A 223 26.25 -14.42 -0.19
C PHE A 223 26.57 -12.91 -0.08
N GLN A 224 26.53 -12.31 1.12
CA GLN A 224 26.82 -10.90 1.31
C GLN A 224 27.58 -10.63 2.61
N TYR A 225 28.51 -9.68 2.56
CA TYR A 225 29.05 -9.00 3.73
C TYR A 225 28.25 -7.74 4.02
N TYR A 226 28.13 -7.38 5.28
CA TYR A 226 27.57 -6.10 5.70
C TYR A 226 28.67 -5.14 6.15
N TYR A 227 28.56 -3.91 5.72
CA TYR A 227 29.43 -2.81 6.14
C TYR A 227 28.77 -1.97 7.24
N HIS A 228 29.63 -1.29 8.01
CA HIS A 228 29.14 -0.35 8.99
C HIS A 228 28.47 0.86 8.32
N PRO A 229 27.25 1.30 8.74
CA PRO A 229 26.54 2.41 8.10
C PRO A 229 27.33 3.70 8.05
N MET A 230 28.15 3.99 9.07
CA MET A 230 28.93 5.21 9.18
C MET A 230 30.36 5.09 8.65
N SER A 231 30.76 3.95 8.09
CA SER A 231 32.03 3.85 7.38
C SER A 231 32.12 4.89 6.28
N LYS A 232 33.03 5.86 6.42
CA LYS A 232 33.14 6.96 5.44
C LYS A 232 33.48 6.46 4.05
N PRO A 233 34.46 5.52 3.86
CA PRO A 233 34.75 4.97 2.54
C PRO A 233 33.54 4.31 1.90
N TRP A 234 32.70 3.60 2.67
CA TRP A 234 31.47 3.00 2.16
C TRP A 234 30.44 4.07 1.75
N ARG A 235 30.18 5.06 2.60
CA ARG A 235 29.24 6.13 2.28
C ARG A 235 29.65 6.95 1.05
N ASP A 236 30.95 7.21 0.90
CA ASP A 236 31.48 7.90 -0.27
C ASP A 236 31.29 7.05 -1.53
N HIS A 237 31.53 5.75 -1.44
CA HIS A 237 31.36 4.81 -2.54
C HIS A 237 29.89 4.66 -2.93
N ILE A 238 29.02 4.24 -1.97
CA ILE A 238 27.63 3.92 -2.27
C ILE A 238 26.86 5.14 -2.81
N SER A 239 27.07 6.33 -2.25
CA SER A 239 26.45 7.55 -2.76
C SER A 239 26.85 7.84 -4.21
N LYS A 240 28.13 7.66 -4.55
CA LYS A 240 28.63 7.86 -5.91
C LYS A 240 27.99 6.87 -6.88
N VAL A 241 28.07 5.57 -6.61
CA VAL A 241 27.57 4.54 -7.53
C VAL A 241 26.05 4.57 -7.65
N MET A 242 25.34 4.98 -6.60
CA MET A 242 23.90 5.19 -6.66
C MET A 242 23.52 6.38 -7.56
N ILE A 243 24.24 7.51 -7.46
CA ILE A 243 24.01 8.65 -8.36
C ILE A 243 24.24 8.23 -9.81
N GLU A 244 25.38 7.60 -10.10
CA GLU A 244 25.70 7.11 -11.44
C GLU A 244 24.65 6.12 -11.96
N ALA A 245 24.20 5.18 -11.10
CA ALA A 245 23.17 4.21 -11.44
C ALA A 245 21.82 4.86 -11.77
N MET A 246 21.40 5.82 -10.96
CA MET A 246 20.14 6.55 -11.18
C MET A 246 20.19 7.39 -12.46
N GLU A 247 21.30 8.06 -12.75
CA GLU A 247 21.49 8.83 -13.98
C GLU A 247 21.51 7.94 -15.22
N ASN A 248 22.17 6.80 -15.12
CA ASN A 248 22.27 5.83 -16.22
C ASN A 248 20.94 5.14 -16.52
N GLY A 249 20.21 4.73 -15.49
CA GLY A 249 18.94 4.01 -15.62
C GLY A 249 17.70 4.90 -15.77
N GLY A 250 17.86 6.22 -15.63
CA GLY A 250 16.72 7.15 -15.64
C GLY A 250 15.89 7.10 -14.36
N PHE A 251 16.49 6.75 -13.22
CA PHE A 251 15.77 6.69 -11.95
C PHE A 251 15.77 8.03 -11.22
N ASP A 252 14.68 8.30 -10.53
CA ASP A 252 14.46 9.55 -9.78
C ASP A 252 14.95 9.46 -8.33
N GLY A 253 15.11 8.24 -7.82
CA GLY A 253 15.50 8.06 -6.43
C GLY A 253 15.94 6.65 -6.09
N TRP A 254 16.30 6.48 -4.83
CA TRP A 254 16.79 5.25 -4.21
C TRP A 254 15.79 4.68 -3.22
N GLN A 255 15.34 3.45 -3.47
CA GLN A 255 14.68 2.57 -2.49
C GLN A 255 15.76 1.71 -1.83
N GLY A 256 16.26 2.15 -0.68
CA GLY A 256 17.25 1.39 0.08
C GLY A 256 16.62 0.27 0.89
N ASP A 257 17.36 -0.80 1.07
CA ASP A 257 16.92 -1.96 1.85
C ASP A 257 17.99 -2.44 2.83
N THR A 258 17.63 -3.46 3.61
CA THR A 258 18.44 -4.13 4.64
C THR A 258 18.54 -3.43 5.99
N ILE A 259 17.68 -2.45 6.26
CA ILE A 259 17.47 -1.97 7.60
C ILE A 259 16.42 -2.85 8.27
N GLY A 260 16.81 -3.51 9.34
CA GLY A 260 15.97 -4.40 10.14
C GLY A 260 16.60 -4.66 11.48
N ASP A 261 15.99 -5.51 12.30
CA ASP A 261 16.60 -5.91 13.56
C ASP A 261 17.87 -6.74 13.31
N ARG A 262 18.97 -6.08 13.50
CA ARG A 262 20.32 -6.65 13.49
C ARG A 262 20.91 -6.59 14.89
N THR A 263 20.14 -6.89 15.91
CA THR A 263 20.54 -6.80 17.33
C THR A 263 21.80 -7.57 17.65
N ILE A 264 22.07 -8.62 16.85
CA ILE A 264 23.31 -9.39 16.94
C ILE A 264 24.49 -8.72 16.23
N ASN A 265 24.27 -7.63 15.48
CA ASN A 265 25.27 -6.97 14.66
C ASN A 265 25.76 -5.71 15.36
N ALA A 266 26.74 -5.89 16.22
CA ALA A 266 27.52 -4.79 16.72
C ALA A 266 28.77 -4.63 15.86
N TYR A 267 29.19 -3.40 15.66
CA TYR A 267 30.55 -3.12 15.18
C TYR A 267 31.38 -2.57 16.33
N TYR A 268 32.68 -2.67 16.19
CA TYR A 268 33.63 -2.13 17.13
C TYR A 268 34.41 -1.03 16.43
N ASP A 269 34.48 0.14 17.04
CA ASP A 269 35.36 1.20 16.58
C ASP A 269 36.84 0.89 16.92
N ALA A 270 37.73 1.82 16.59
CA ALA A 270 39.16 1.66 16.85
C ALA A 270 39.48 1.47 18.35
N ASP A 271 38.60 1.95 19.22
CA ASP A 271 38.74 1.91 20.69
C ASP A 271 38.04 0.66 21.28
N SER A 272 37.53 -0.22 20.44
CA SER A 272 36.86 -1.48 20.82
C SER A 272 35.49 -1.32 21.50
N ASP A 273 34.85 -0.16 21.39
CA ASP A 273 33.49 0.03 21.85
C ASP A 273 32.49 -0.61 20.86
N ALA A 274 31.54 -1.37 21.40
CA ALA A 274 30.51 -2.01 20.59
C ALA A 274 29.32 -1.06 20.38
N HIS A 275 28.93 -0.91 19.13
CA HIS A 275 27.77 -0.09 18.73
C HIS A 275 26.80 -0.90 17.88
N TYR A 276 25.51 -0.74 18.07
CA TYR A 276 24.50 -1.37 17.22
C TYR A 276 24.37 -0.60 15.90
N MET A 277 24.34 -1.31 14.79
CA MET A 277 24.12 -0.70 13.47
C MET A 277 22.89 0.19 13.45
N SER A 278 21.84 -0.27 14.12
CA SER A 278 20.55 0.45 14.19
C SER A 278 20.66 1.85 14.82
N ASP A 279 21.67 2.13 15.64
CA ASP A 279 21.84 3.47 16.23
C ASP A 279 22.23 4.52 15.18
N TYR A 280 22.73 4.09 14.03
CA TYR A 280 23.23 4.95 12.97
C TYR A 280 22.33 4.99 11.72
N TYR A 281 21.21 4.28 11.69
CA TYR A 281 20.36 4.23 10.51
C TYR A 281 19.82 5.62 10.13
N GLY A 282 19.36 6.39 11.10
CA GLY A 282 18.88 7.76 10.84
C GLY A 282 19.98 8.67 10.29
N ASP A 283 21.18 8.60 10.86
CA ASP A 283 22.33 9.40 10.42
C ASP A 283 22.79 9.02 9.01
N PHE A 284 22.78 7.71 8.70
CA PHE A 284 23.09 7.24 7.34
C PHE A 284 22.09 7.78 6.31
N ILE A 285 20.79 7.69 6.59
CA ILE A 285 19.75 8.17 5.68
C ILE A 285 19.91 9.70 5.47
N ALA A 286 20.13 10.44 6.55
CA ALA A 286 20.31 11.88 6.48
C ALA A 286 21.57 12.27 5.66
N ASP A 287 22.67 11.52 5.82
CA ASP A 287 23.89 11.74 5.03
C ASP A 287 23.67 11.39 3.54
N MET A 288 22.97 10.30 3.24
CA MET A 288 22.64 9.94 1.86
C MET A 288 21.77 11.01 1.20
N LYS A 289 20.72 11.48 1.87
CA LYS A 289 19.88 12.57 1.33
C LYS A 289 20.66 13.85 1.10
N LYS A 290 21.59 14.19 2.00
CA LYS A 290 22.48 15.34 1.84
C LYS A 290 23.41 15.21 0.63
N ARG A 291 23.88 14.01 0.31
CA ARG A 291 24.76 13.72 -0.83
C ARG A 291 24.03 13.66 -2.16
N MET A 292 22.72 13.38 -2.13
CA MET A 292 21.83 13.24 -3.27
C MET A 292 20.62 14.18 -3.13
N PRO A 293 20.81 15.52 -3.05
CA PRO A 293 19.73 16.45 -2.73
C PRO A 293 18.60 16.45 -3.76
N ASP A 294 18.92 16.21 -5.03
CA ASP A 294 18.00 16.22 -6.15
C ASP A 294 17.39 14.84 -6.45
N LYS A 295 17.68 13.84 -5.62
CA LYS A 295 17.14 12.49 -5.73
C LYS A 295 16.27 12.15 -4.53
N TYR A 296 15.20 11.40 -4.77
CA TYR A 296 14.41 10.86 -3.68
C TYR A 296 15.17 9.75 -2.95
N VAL A 297 15.02 9.72 -1.64
CA VAL A 297 15.59 8.66 -0.79
C VAL A 297 14.52 8.16 0.15
N THR A 298 14.21 6.89 0.04
CA THR A 298 13.40 6.16 1.00
C THR A 298 14.08 4.85 1.34
N ILE A 299 14.01 4.44 2.58
CA ILE A 299 14.72 3.24 3.04
C ILE A 299 13.75 2.36 3.80
N ASN A 300 13.77 1.08 3.49
CA ASN A 300 12.95 0.07 4.12
C ASN A 300 13.40 -0.16 5.56
N ASP A 301 12.44 -0.07 6.48
CA ASP A 301 12.57 -0.59 7.83
C ASP A 301 11.79 -1.89 7.93
N VAL A 302 12.52 -2.98 7.82
CA VAL A 302 11.94 -4.33 7.86
C VAL A 302 11.21 -4.55 9.17
N ASN A 303 9.93 -4.93 9.09
CA ASN A 303 9.01 -5.08 10.20
C ASN A 303 8.78 -3.81 11.06
N GLY A 304 9.35 -2.67 10.70
CA GLY A 304 9.23 -1.43 11.44
C GLY A 304 9.93 -1.44 12.82
N GLU A 305 10.96 -2.26 12.98
CA GLU A 305 11.62 -2.48 14.27
C GLU A 305 12.44 -1.28 14.76
N HIS A 306 12.94 -0.47 13.81
CA HIS A 306 13.76 0.69 14.10
C HIS A 306 13.17 2.00 13.61
N ILE A 307 11.86 2.01 13.37
CA ILE A 307 11.16 3.16 12.80
C ILE A 307 11.45 4.47 13.54
N ASP A 308 11.50 4.46 14.85
CA ASP A 308 11.77 5.65 15.67
C ASP A 308 13.15 6.26 15.43
N LYS A 309 14.13 5.44 15.06
CA LYS A 309 15.47 5.89 14.69
C LYS A 309 15.47 6.49 13.28
N MET A 310 14.74 5.86 12.37
CA MET A 310 14.64 6.29 10.98
C MET A 310 13.78 7.54 10.79
N LEU A 311 12.70 7.70 11.56
CA LEU A 311 11.81 8.87 11.46
C LEU A 311 12.49 10.19 11.81
N LYS A 312 13.66 10.15 12.47
CA LYS A 312 14.50 11.34 12.71
C LYS A 312 15.27 11.79 11.48
N SER A 313 15.32 10.94 10.44
CA SER A 313 15.94 11.30 9.17
C SER A 313 14.98 12.12 8.29
N ASN A 314 15.53 12.71 7.26
CA ASN A 314 14.79 13.50 6.27
C ASN A 314 14.48 12.72 4.99
N GLN A 315 14.27 11.41 5.08
CA GLN A 315 13.81 10.61 3.94
C GLN A 315 12.50 11.17 3.35
N ASP A 316 12.33 11.03 2.05
CA ASP A 316 11.24 11.69 1.34
C ASP A 316 9.88 11.08 1.67
N VAL A 317 9.79 9.76 1.72
CA VAL A 317 8.60 9.01 2.16
C VAL A 317 8.99 7.99 3.23
N VAL A 318 8.01 7.49 3.97
CA VAL A 318 8.21 6.44 4.97
C VAL A 318 7.66 5.13 4.44
N TYR A 319 8.49 4.11 4.42
CA TYR A 319 8.16 2.78 3.93
C TYR A 319 8.46 1.73 4.99
N ASN A 320 7.50 0.84 5.23
CA ASN A 320 7.69 -0.34 6.05
C ASN A 320 7.30 -1.60 5.29
N GLU A 321 8.17 -2.56 5.35
CA GLU A 321 7.90 -3.92 4.92
C GLU A 321 7.48 -4.76 6.12
N LEU A 322 6.27 -5.28 6.09
CA LEU A 322 5.70 -6.09 7.16
C LEU A 322 5.59 -7.54 6.70
N TRP A 323 6.43 -8.39 7.25
CA TRP A 323 6.48 -9.80 6.89
C TRP A 323 5.39 -10.60 7.58
N SER A 324 4.82 -11.56 6.85
CA SER A 324 3.81 -12.49 7.39
C SER A 324 4.39 -13.53 8.34
N PHE A 325 5.70 -13.76 8.32
CA PHE A 325 6.39 -14.71 9.20
C PHE A 325 7.33 -13.99 10.18
N GLY A 326 7.67 -14.70 11.24
CA GLY A 326 8.49 -14.16 12.31
C GLY A 326 7.65 -13.62 13.48
N GLN A 327 8.30 -13.52 14.64
CA GLN A 327 7.69 -13.01 15.88
C GLN A 327 8.03 -11.52 16.07
N SER A 328 8.25 -10.81 15.01
CA SER A 328 8.59 -9.40 15.10
C SER A 328 7.42 -8.66 15.75
N ALA A 329 7.72 -8.01 16.85
CA ALA A 329 6.76 -7.19 17.54
C ALA A 329 6.89 -5.75 17.06
N LEU A 330 5.77 -5.11 16.77
CA LEU A 330 5.71 -3.67 16.63
C LEU A 330 6.00 -3.02 17.98
N VAL A 331 6.95 -2.10 18.02
CA VAL A 331 7.13 -1.24 19.19
C VAL A 331 6.49 0.11 18.88
N ILE A 332 5.42 0.44 19.60
CA ILE A 332 4.72 1.72 19.50
C ILE A 332 4.68 2.32 20.90
N ASP A 333 5.28 3.50 21.08
CA ASP A 333 5.39 4.19 22.36
C ASP A 333 5.92 3.29 23.49
N GLY A 334 6.92 2.45 23.18
CA GLY A 334 7.54 1.51 24.10
C GLY A 334 6.70 0.27 24.42
N GLN A 335 5.54 0.11 23.77
CA GLN A 335 4.68 -1.06 23.95
C GLN A 335 4.87 -2.05 22.80
N TYR A 336 5.11 -3.31 23.15
CA TYR A 336 5.15 -4.39 22.17
C TYR A 336 3.72 -4.76 21.74
N ARG A 337 3.49 -4.83 20.43
CA ARG A 337 2.26 -5.33 19.82
C ARG A 337 2.58 -6.50 18.89
N SER A 338 1.66 -7.43 18.74
CA SER A 338 1.76 -8.39 17.66
C SER A 338 1.66 -7.65 16.33
N GLN A 339 2.17 -8.20 15.25
CA GLN A 339 1.97 -7.61 13.91
C GLN A 339 0.86 -8.33 13.14
N THR A 340 -0.01 -9.05 13.82
CA THR A 340 -0.89 -10.01 13.15
C THR A 340 -2.29 -9.48 12.90
N GLU A 341 -2.74 -8.51 13.70
CA GLU A 341 -4.12 -8.06 13.66
C GLU A 341 -4.31 -6.82 12.79
N TYR A 342 -5.52 -6.61 12.27
CA TYR A 342 -5.85 -5.38 11.52
C TYR A 342 -5.60 -4.12 12.36
N GLY A 343 -5.87 -4.18 13.65
CA GLY A 343 -5.58 -3.08 14.58
C GLY A 343 -4.10 -2.73 14.67
N ASP A 344 -3.20 -3.70 14.50
CA ASP A 344 -1.75 -3.45 14.49
C ASP A 344 -1.33 -2.67 13.24
N LEU A 345 -1.92 -2.97 12.07
CA LEU A 345 -1.70 -2.18 10.85
C LEU A 345 -2.10 -0.72 11.04
N LYS A 346 -3.32 -0.49 11.57
CA LYS A 346 -3.77 0.87 11.89
C LYS A 346 -2.82 1.56 12.86
N ALA A 347 -2.46 0.90 13.97
CA ALA A 347 -1.60 1.47 15.00
C ALA A 347 -0.22 1.87 14.44
N ARG A 348 0.35 1.11 13.51
CA ARG A 348 1.59 1.45 12.84
C ARG A 348 1.43 2.69 11.93
N VAL A 349 0.38 2.76 11.15
CA VAL A 349 0.10 3.92 10.29
C VAL A 349 -0.09 5.17 11.14
N ASP A 350 -0.88 5.10 12.21
CA ASP A 350 -1.14 6.23 13.11
C ASP A 350 0.14 6.71 13.78
N ASP A 351 1.01 5.80 14.23
CA ASP A 351 2.29 6.13 14.86
C ASP A 351 3.20 6.95 13.93
N VAL A 352 3.37 6.48 12.69
CA VAL A 352 4.17 7.19 11.69
C VAL A 352 3.55 8.55 11.36
N ARG A 353 2.24 8.62 11.14
CA ARG A 353 1.55 9.87 10.86
C ARG A 353 1.67 10.88 11.99
N ARG A 354 1.46 10.44 13.24
CA ARG A 354 1.60 11.26 14.43
C ARG A 354 3.01 11.85 14.59
N LYS A 355 4.04 11.05 14.28
CA LYS A 355 5.45 11.45 14.43
C LYS A 355 5.98 12.30 13.29
N THR A 356 5.46 12.15 12.08
CA THR A 356 6.04 12.76 10.87
C THR A 356 5.07 13.64 10.08
N GLY A 357 3.77 13.46 10.26
CA GLY A 357 2.74 14.04 9.40
C GLY A 357 2.68 13.41 8.00
N LYS A 358 3.50 12.39 7.71
CA LYS A 358 3.58 11.71 6.40
C LYS A 358 2.67 10.48 6.37
N SER A 359 2.21 10.12 5.18
CA SER A 359 1.57 8.84 4.93
C SER A 359 2.60 7.71 4.98
N LEU A 360 2.23 6.58 5.59
CA LEU A 360 3.07 5.38 5.59
C LEU A 360 2.74 4.51 4.38
N ILE A 361 3.76 4.15 3.62
CA ILE A 361 3.66 3.09 2.61
C ILE A 361 3.91 1.76 3.31
N VAL A 362 2.99 0.82 3.16
CA VAL A 362 3.06 -0.50 3.80
C VAL A 362 3.19 -1.57 2.74
N GLY A 363 4.34 -2.24 2.71
CA GLY A 363 4.53 -3.51 2.02
C GLY A 363 4.05 -4.66 2.92
N ALA A 364 2.74 -4.89 2.99
CA ALA A 364 2.18 -5.96 3.82
C ALA A 364 2.26 -7.28 3.08
N TYR A 365 3.21 -8.13 3.46
CA TYR A 365 3.34 -9.49 2.92
C TYR A 365 2.25 -10.38 3.49
N MET A 366 1.25 -10.67 2.67
CA MET A 366 0.15 -11.54 3.04
C MET A 366 0.57 -13.00 2.86
N GLN A 367 0.37 -13.80 3.90
CA GLN A 367 0.78 -15.19 3.88
C GLN A 367 -0.13 -16.03 2.99
N GLY A 368 0.48 -16.64 1.96
CA GLY A 368 -0.13 -17.79 1.31
C GLY A 368 -0.13 -19.02 2.23
N PRO A 369 -0.92 -20.05 1.92
CA PRO A 369 -0.86 -21.28 2.67
C PRO A 369 0.55 -21.87 2.61
N ASP A 370 1.05 -22.41 3.71
CA ASP A 370 2.35 -23.05 3.76
C ASP A 370 2.30 -24.35 2.92
N THR A 371 2.78 -24.27 1.71
CA THR A 371 2.67 -25.34 0.72
C THR A 371 4.02 -25.81 0.23
N GLU A 372 4.07 -27.04 -0.26
CA GLU A 372 5.22 -27.62 -0.96
C GLU A 372 4.78 -28.26 -2.28
N TRP A 373 5.68 -28.38 -3.22
CA TRP A 373 5.43 -29.15 -4.44
C TRP A 373 5.75 -30.61 -4.20
N LYS A 374 4.79 -31.49 -4.45
CA LYS A 374 4.96 -32.94 -4.37
C LYS A 374 4.30 -33.58 -5.57
N ASP A 375 5.06 -34.38 -6.30
CA ASP A 375 4.59 -35.12 -7.50
C ASP A 375 3.91 -34.20 -8.56
N GLY A 376 4.44 -32.98 -8.74
CA GLY A 376 3.90 -32.01 -9.70
C GLY A 376 2.61 -31.32 -9.25
N LYS A 377 2.19 -31.54 -8.01
CA LYS A 377 1.05 -30.89 -7.37
C LYS A 377 1.45 -30.09 -6.15
N ARG A 378 0.72 -29.04 -5.89
CA ARG A 378 0.90 -28.24 -4.69
C ARG A 378 0.14 -28.86 -3.53
N VAL A 379 0.81 -29.14 -2.42
CA VAL A 379 0.22 -29.74 -1.22
C VAL A 379 0.54 -28.90 0.01
N ALA A 380 -0.36 -28.91 0.99
CA ALA A 380 -0.09 -28.22 2.26
C ALA A 380 1.00 -28.96 3.05
N LYS A 381 2.01 -28.24 3.55
CA LYS A 381 3.11 -28.83 4.36
C LYS A 381 2.66 -29.45 5.68
N ASN A 382 1.55 -28.98 6.23
CA ASN A 382 1.00 -29.46 7.50
C ASN A 382 0.18 -30.75 7.39
N GLY A 383 0.11 -31.34 6.20
CA GLY A 383 -0.66 -32.57 5.96
C GLY A 383 -2.18 -32.39 5.97
N SER A 384 -2.68 -31.16 5.97
CA SER A 384 -4.13 -30.87 5.99
C SER A 384 -4.86 -31.15 4.66
N GLY A 385 -4.14 -31.74 3.70
CA GLY A 385 -4.71 -32.17 2.42
C GLY A 385 -4.86 -31.07 1.37
N GLU A 386 -5.19 -31.46 0.15
CA GLU A 386 -5.39 -30.55 -1.00
C GLU A 386 -6.57 -29.58 -0.78
N ASP A 387 -7.54 -29.95 0.03
CA ASP A 387 -8.77 -29.18 0.24
C ASP A 387 -8.58 -27.90 1.08
N SER A 388 -7.44 -27.77 1.78
CA SER A 388 -7.13 -26.57 2.58
C SER A 388 -6.40 -25.48 1.79
N ILE A 389 -6.05 -25.77 0.54
CA ILE A 389 -5.31 -24.86 -0.32
C ILE A 389 -6.31 -24.12 -1.22
N ASN A 390 -6.27 -22.82 -1.19
CA ASN A 390 -6.99 -22.00 -2.17
C ASN A 390 -6.50 -22.34 -3.58
N ASP A 391 -7.35 -22.29 -4.61
CA ASP A 391 -7.05 -22.68 -6.00
C ASP A 391 -5.92 -21.87 -6.67
N GLY A 392 -5.00 -21.35 -5.87
CA GLY A 392 -3.88 -20.51 -6.30
C GLY A 392 -4.30 -19.06 -6.57
N THR A 393 -5.45 -18.63 -6.04
CA THR A 393 -5.88 -17.23 -6.04
C THR A 393 -5.85 -16.65 -4.63
N TYR A 394 -5.62 -15.34 -4.53
CA TYR A 394 -5.76 -14.63 -3.26
C TYR A 394 -7.20 -14.64 -2.77
N ASN A 395 -7.38 -14.64 -1.45
CA ASN A 395 -8.67 -14.31 -0.86
C ASN A 395 -8.96 -12.82 -1.07
N ALA A 396 -9.97 -12.51 -1.87
CA ALA A 396 -10.31 -11.14 -2.22
C ALA A 396 -10.66 -10.29 -0.99
N SER A 397 -11.44 -10.84 -0.06
CA SER A 397 -11.85 -10.11 1.15
C SER A 397 -10.66 -9.76 2.05
N ALA A 398 -9.71 -10.68 2.21
CA ALA A 398 -8.50 -10.42 3.00
C ALA A 398 -7.65 -9.30 2.39
N VAL A 399 -7.45 -9.32 1.06
CA VAL A 399 -6.73 -8.25 0.35
C VAL A 399 -7.43 -6.90 0.53
N LEU A 400 -8.75 -6.86 0.37
CA LEU A 400 -9.52 -5.62 0.48
C LEU A 400 -9.58 -5.10 1.91
N LEU A 401 -9.73 -5.97 2.91
CA LEU A 401 -9.71 -5.58 4.33
C LEU A 401 -8.34 -5.01 4.74
N THR A 402 -7.25 -5.61 4.28
CA THR A 402 -5.88 -5.09 4.52
C THR A 402 -5.71 -3.71 3.88
N THR A 403 -6.11 -3.56 2.61
CA THR A 403 -6.06 -2.29 1.89
C THR A 403 -6.94 -1.23 2.55
N ALA A 404 -8.19 -1.59 2.90
CA ALA A 404 -9.13 -0.70 3.58
C ALA A 404 -8.59 -0.20 4.92
N THR A 405 -8.05 -1.11 5.73
CA THR A 405 -7.50 -0.77 7.04
C THR A 405 -6.35 0.23 6.93
N ILE A 406 -5.38 -0.06 6.06
CA ILE A 406 -4.21 0.80 5.87
C ILE A 406 -4.63 2.17 5.32
N ALA A 407 -5.50 2.21 4.32
CA ALA A 407 -5.95 3.44 3.68
C ALA A 407 -6.83 4.29 4.61
N ALA A 408 -7.78 3.68 5.30
CA ALA A 408 -8.65 4.36 6.26
C ALA A 408 -7.88 4.92 7.46
N ALA A 409 -6.76 4.29 7.84
CA ALA A 409 -5.81 4.83 8.82
C ALA A 409 -5.00 6.01 8.27
N GLY A 410 -4.86 6.14 6.95
CA GLY A 410 -4.12 7.22 6.29
C GLY A 410 -2.76 6.79 5.75
N GLY A 411 -2.55 5.48 5.56
CA GLY A 411 -1.42 4.89 4.86
C GLY A 411 -1.74 4.53 3.41
N TYR A 412 -0.81 3.82 2.79
CA TYR A 412 -0.97 3.25 1.46
C TYR A 412 -0.48 1.80 1.43
N HIS A 413 -1.35 0.88 1.04
CA HIS A 413 -0.98 -0.53 0.84
C HIS A 413 -0.34 -0.68 -0.53
N MET A 414 0.92 -1.08 -0.55
CA MET A 414 1.69 -1.21 -1.78
C MET A 414 1.10 -2.28 -2.70
N SER A 415 1.00 -1.95 -3.98
CA SER A 415 0.59 -2.88 -5.03
C SER A 415 1.81 -3.41 -5.79
N SER A 416 1.69 -4.61 -6.33
CA SER A 416 2.72 -5.23 -7.15
C SER A 416 2.24 -5.38 -8.59
N ALA A 417 3.07 -4.99 -9.55
CA ALA A 417 2.89 -5.44 -10.92
C ALA A 417 3.17 -6.93 -10.97
N VAL A 418 2.17 -7.72 -11.24
CA VAL A 418 2.35 -9.17 -11.34
C VAL A 418 3.02 -9.53 -12.62
N LEU A 419 4.15 -10.10 -12.44
CA LEU A 419 5.04 -10.49 -13.52
C LEU A 419 5.23 -12.00 -13.53
N ALA A 420 4.45 -12.72 -12.74
CA ALA A 420 4.58 -14.16 -12.61
C ALA A 420 4.36 -14.87 -13.94
N ASN A 421 5.24 -15.79 -14.28
CA ASN A 421 5.20 -16.60 -15.50
C ASN A 421 3.96 -17.48 -15.62
N LYS A 422 3.24 -17.67 -14.55
CA LYS A 422 2.02 -18.45 -14.48
C LYS A 422 0.75 -17.59 -14.40
N MET A 423 0.85 -16.33 -14.80
CA MET A 423 -0.39 -15.68 -15.19
C MET A 423 -0.99 -16.55 -16.27
N ASN A 424 -2.02 -17.28 -15.92
CA ASN A 424 -2.86 -17.90 -16.91
C ASN A 424 -3.23 -16.83 -17.92
N GLU A 425 -3.62 -17.25 -19.11
CA GLU A 425 -4.13 -16.38 -20.17
C GLU A 425 -5.19 -15.38 -19.66
N ASP A 426 -5.79 -15.67 -18.48
CA ASP A 426 -6.76 -14.86 -17.77
C ASP A 426 -6.21 -14.04 -16.57
N GLY A 427 -4.90 -14.05 -16.30
CA GLY A 427 -4.29 -13.33 -15.18
C GLY A 427 -4.05 -11.86 -15.49
N TRP A 428 -4.34 -11.00 -14.52
CA TRP A 428 -4.14 -9.55 -14.61
C TRP A 428 -2.81 -9.15 -13.99
N GLY A 429 -2.19 -8.11 -14.56
CA GLY A 429 -0.86 -7.65 -14.18
C GLY A 429 -0.72 -7.01 -12.79
N ILE A 430 -1.56 -7.38 -11.83
CA ILE A 430 -1.55 -6.85 -10.47
C ILE A 430 -1.49 -7.99 -9.47
N GLY A 431 -0.70 -7.82 -8.42
CA GLY A 431 -0.65 -8.69 -7.27
C GLY A 431 -0.51 -7.94 -5.97
N VAL A 432 -0.58 -8.68 -4.90
CA VAL A 432 -0.17 -8.25 -3.57
C VAL A 432 1.09 -8.99 -3.17
N LEU A 433 1.87 -8.41 -2.28
CA LEU A 433 3.10 -9.03 -1.81
C LEU A 433 2.78 -10.27 -0.98
N GLU A 434 3.47 -11.35 -1.26
CA GLU A 434 3.34 -12.64 -0.61
C GLU A 434 4.61 -12.98 0.19
N LYS A 435 4.55 -14.02 1.01
CA LYS A 435 5.59 -14.51 1.93
C LYS A 435 7.00 -14.59 1.34
N ASP A 436 7.14 -14.91 0.06
CA ASP A 436 8.42 -15.19 -0.58
C ASP A 436 8.92 -14.01 -1.44
N TYR A 437 8.74 -12.78 -0.98
CA TYR A 437 9.19 -11.51 -1.59
C TYR A 437 8.40 -11.04 -2.80
N TYR A 438 7.60 -11.87 -3.44
CA TYR A 438 7.00 -11.53 -4.73
C TYR A 438 5.60 -12.09 -4.85
N PRO A 439 4.84 -11.58 -5.82
CA PRO A 439 3.74 -12.35 -6.33
C PRO A 439 4.31 -13.68 -6.79
N THR A 440 4.34 -14.60 -5.85
CA THR A 440 4.93 -15.90 -6.10
C THR A 440 4.10 -16.61 -7.14
N GLN A 441 4.71 -17.61 -7.74
CA GLN A 441 4.01 -18.55 -8.61
C GLN A 441 2.86 -19.28 -7.91
N SER A 442 2.65 -19.00 -6.62
CA SER A 442 1.74 -19.76 -5.77
C SER A 442 0.35 -19.18 -5.69
N LEU A 443 0.22 -17.87 -5.63
CA LEU A 443 -1.07 -17.20 -5.65
C LEU A 443 -1.16 -16.22 -6.82
N ARG A 444 -2.32 -16.12 -7.40
CA ARG A 444 -2.60 -15.22 -8.52
C ARG A 444 -3.75 -14.30 -8.18
N THR A 445 -3.69 -13.13 -8.75
CA THR A 445 -4.81 -12.20 -8.77
C THR A 445 -5.74 -12.58 -9.91
N ASP A 446 -6.97 -12.92 -9.59
CA ASP A 446 -8.00 -13.09 -10.61
C ASP A 446 -8.57 -11.73 -11.07
N LEU A 447 -9.39 -11.75 -12.10
CA LEU A 447 -10.02 -10.55 -12.65
C LEU A 447 -10.88 -9.81 -11.60
N LEU A 448 -11.54 -10.52 -10.71
CA LEU A 448 -12.39 -9.92 -9.69
C LEU A 448 -11.56 -9.14 -8.68
N ILE A 449 -10.48 -9.75 -8.18
CA ILE A 449 -9.56 -9.09 -7.24
C ILE A 449 -8.90 -7.88 -7.90
N ALA A 450 -8.37 -8.04 -9.12
CA ALA A 450 -7.74 -6.95 -9.85
C ALA A 450 -8.67 -5.74 -10.02
N ARG A 451 -9.92 -5.99 -10.39
CA ARG A 451 -10.94 -4.95 -10.52
C ARG A 451 -11.23 -4.27 -9.19
N LYS A 452 -11.46 -5.03 -8.13
CA LYS A 452 -11.75 -4.47 -6.80
C LYS A 452 -10.56 -3.69 -6.22
N VAL A 453 -9.34 -4.18 -6.40
CA VAL A 453 -8.13 -3.44 -6.01
C VAL A 453 -8.03 -2.12 -6.79
N SER A 454 -8.37 -2.12 -8.08
CA SER A 454 -8.46 -0.90 -8.88
C SER A 454 -9.52 0.07 -8.33
N ASP A 455 -10.72 -0.40 -8.02
CA ASP A 455 -11.80 0.42 -7.46
C ASP A 455 -11.39 1.05 -6.11
N TYR A 456 -10.67 0.30 -5.27
CA TYR A 456 -10.11 0.80 -4.01
C TYR A 456 -9.04 1.87 -4.24
N ASN A 457 -8.15 1.69 -5.21
CA ASN A 457 -7.17 2.72 -5.55
C ASN A 457 -7.82 3.98 -6.13
N GLN A 458 -8.87 3.85 -6.94
CA GLN A 458 -9.67 4.99 -7.40
C GLN A 458 -10.29 5.74 -6.20
N PHE A 459 -10.85 5.03 -5.24
CA PHE A 459 -11.40 5.62 -4.01
C PHE A 459 -10.32 6.33 -3.19
N ILE A 460 -9.19 5.68 -2.95
CA ILE A 460 -8.08 6.25 -2.19
C ILE A 460 -7.59 7.54 -2.85
N THR A 461 -7.44 7.54 -4.17
CA THR A 461 -7.01 8.72 -4.92
C THR A 461 -8.05 9.85 -4.85
N ALA A 462 -9.34 9.54 -5.05
CA ALA A 462 -10.41 10.53 -4.98
C ALA A 462 -10.48 11.23 -3.63
N TYR A 463 -10.25 10.49 -2.55
CA TYR A 463 -10.46 10.94 -1.17
C TYR A 463 -9.17 11.08 -0.36
N GLU A 464 -8.01 11.12 -0.99
CA GLU A 464 -6.73 11.17 -0.28
C GLU A 464 -6.59 12.36 0.66
N THR A 465 -7.17 13.51 0.33
CA THR A 465 -7.18 14.70 1.19
C THR A 465 -7.87 14.43 2.53
N ILE A 466 -8.97 13.67 2.52
CA ILE A 466 -9.76 13.36 3.73
C ILE A 466 -9.41 12.00 4.36
N LEU A 467 -8.59 11.19 3.69
CA LEU A 467 -8.07 9.95 4.24
C LEU A 467 -6.69 10.13 4.87
N ARG A 468 -5.82 10.92 4.22
CA ARG A 468 -4.40 11.03 4.58
C ARG A 468 -3.81 12.43 4.45
N GLY A 469 -4.64 13.45 4.30
CA GLY A 469 -4.23 14.84 4.26
C GLY A 469 -3.45 15.28 5.51
N LYS A 470 -2.67 16.35 5.37
CA LYS A 470 -1.90 16.94 6.46
C LYS A 470 -2.84 17.51 7.53
N GLY A 471 -2.56 17.22 8.79
CA GLY A 471 -3.36 17.70 9.92
C GLY A 471 -4.66 16.91 10.15
N LEU A 472 -4.84 15.78 9.48
CA LEU A 472 -5.90 14.83 9.78
C LEU A 472 -5.47 13.94 10.95
N GLU A 473 -6.22 13.97 12.04
CA GLU A 473 -5.92 13.26 13.28
C GLU A 473 -7.07 12.34 13.70
N ASP A 474 -6.76 11.28 14.42
CA ASP A 474 -7.77 10.45 15.06
C ASP A 474 -8.49 11.26 16.15
N SER A 475 -9.77 11.00 16.28
CA SER A 475 -10.65 11.64 17.27
C SER A 475 -11.19 10.62 18.26
N ASP A 476 -11.29 11.01 19.52
CA ASP A 476 -11.86 10.17 20.58
C ASP A 476 -13.40 10.23 20.68
N VAL A 477 -14.05 10.78 19.67
CA VAL A 477 -15.52 10.87 19.65
C VAL A 477 -16.14 9.49 19.67
N ASN A 478 -17.07 9.29 20.58
CA ASN A 478 -17.77 8.02 20.74
C ASN A 478 -18.74 7.77 19.57
N VAL A 479 -18.61 6.58 19.00
CA VAL A 479 -19.49 6.08 17.92
C VAL A 479 -20.09 4.76 18.37
N GLU A 480 -21.40 4.64 18.27
CA GLU A 480 -22.10 3.38 18.46
C GLU A 480 -22.77 2.97 17.13
N VAL A 481 -22.57 1.73 16.73
CA VAL A 481 -23.22 1.15 15.56
C VAL A 481 -24.22 0.10 16.04
N THR A 482 -25.45 0.20 15.60
CA THR A 482 -26.49 -0.80 15.86
C THR A 482 -27.11 -1.28 14.56
N ASN A 483 -27.63 -2.52 14.57
CA ASN A 483 -28.50 -3.00 13.49
C ASN A 483 -29.95 -2.52 13.69
N LYS A 484 -30.81 -2.81 12.73
CA LYS A 484 -32.24 -2.43 12.76
C LYS A 484 -33.03 -2.94 13.98
N TYR A 485 -32.47 -3.90 14.71
CA TYR A 485 -33.08 -4.44 15.92
C TYR A 485 -32.52 -3.78 17.19
N GLY A 486 -31.62 -2.81 17.05
CA GLY A 486 -30.98 -2.11 18.16
C GLY A 486 -29.82 -2.86 18.81
N PHE A 487 -29.37 -3.97 18.22
CA PHE A 487 -28.20 -4.70 18.74
C PHE A 487 -26.91 -4.01 18.33
N LYS A 488 -26.06 -3.75 19.32
CA LYS A 488 -24.74 -3.14 19.10
C LYS A 488 -23.86 -4.05 18.25
N GLN A 489 -23.19 -3.47 17.25
CA GLN A 489 -22.33 -4.15 16.29
C GLN A 489 -20.83 -3.82 16.45
N ASN A 490 -20.47 -2.79 17.23
CA ASN A 490 -19.09 -2.37 17.47
C ASN A 490 -18.77 -2.38 18.96
N TRP A 491 -17.82 -3.19 19.39
CA TRP A 491 -17.47 -3.35 20.79
C TRP A 491 -15.96 -3.27 21.08
N ASP A 492 -15.11 -3.44 20.07
CA ASP A 492 -13.67 -3.28 20.21
C ASP A 492 -13.18 -2.13 19.31
N LYS A 493 -12.70 -1.08 19.96
CA LYS A 493 -12.18 0.10 19.24
C LYS A 493 -10.77 -0.10 18.67
N TYR A 494 -10.07 -1.17 19.07
CA TYR A 494 -8.66 -1.37 18.70
C TYR A 494 -8.48 -2.25 17.47
N GLY A 495 -9.54 -2.87 16.94
CA GLY A 495 -9.45 -3.76 15.78
C GLY A 495 -8.69 -5.06 16.04
N THR A 496 -8.64 -5.49 17.31
CA THR A 496 -7.98 -6.72 17.75
C THR A 496 -8.93 -7.92 17.77
N ARG A 497 -10.22 -7.69 17.52
CA ARG A 497 -11.27 -8.72 17.49
C ARG A 497 -12.05 -8.66 16.19
N GLY A 498 -12.26 -9.82 15.61
CA GLY A 498 -13.19 -10.01 14.50
C GLY A 498 -14.66 -10.01 14.95
N PHE A 499 -15.55 -10.46 14.07
CA PHE A 499 -16.98 -10.63 14.27
C PHE A 499 -17.73 -9.36 14.68
N GLN A 500 -17.28 -8.20 14.21
CA GLN A 500 -17.87 -6.90 14.50
C GLN A 500 -17.77 -5.93 13.31
N ILE A 501 -18.42 -4.79 13.42
CA ILE A 501 -18.14 -3.62 12.57
C ILE A 501 -17.14 -2.75 13.34
N TRP A 502 -15.90 -2.70 12.87
CA TRP A 502 -14.87 -1.91 13.49
C TRP A 502 -14.94 -0.45 13.05
N THR A 503 -14.95 0.48 14.01
CA THR A 503 -15.12 1.91 13.73
C THR A 503 -14.11 2.76 14.46
N TRP A 504 -13.69 3.85 13.80
CA TRP A 504 -12.97 4.97 14.43
C TRP A 504 -13.29 6.27 13.71
N THR A 505 -12.95 7.38 14.34
CA THR A 505 -13.23 8.71 13.82
C THR A 505 -11.94 9.46 13.55
N LYS A 506 -11.97 10.35 12.53
CA LYS A 506 -10.91 11.30 12.25
C LYS A 506 -11.48 12.70 12.12
N GLN A 507 -10.66 13.68 12.47
CA GLN A 507 -10.99 15.10 12.34
C GLN A 507 -9.93 15.79 11.49
N GLY A 508 -10.39 16.52 10.49
CA GLY A 508 -9.61 17.43 9.66
C GLY A 508 -10.12 18.86 9.80
N LYS A 509 -9.52 19.78 9.04
CA LYS A 509 -9.97 21.17 9.03
C LYS A 509 -11.29 21.28 8.25
N GLY A 510 -12.38 21.59 8.96
CA GLY A 510 -13.71 21.79 8.38
C GLY A 510 -14.47 20.49 8.07
N PHE A 511 -14.01 19.36 8.56
CA PHE A 511 -14.72 18.08 8.38
C PHE A 511 -14.38 17.05 9.43
N ARG A 512 -15.23 16.03 9.54
CA ARG A 512 -15.01 14.82 10.32
C ARG A 512 -15.30 13.59 9.45
N THR A 513 -14.65 12.48 9.75
CA THR A 513 -14.96 11.19 9.11
C THR A 513 -15.18 10.10 10.15
N ILE A 514 -16.02 9.13 9.80
CA ILE A 514 -16.18 7.88 10.53
C ILE A 514 -15.82 6.77 9.57
N GLN A 515 -14.81 6.00 9.92
CA GLN A 515 -14.41 4.81 9.16
C GLN A 515 -15.17 3.60 9.71
N MET A 516 -15.68 2.76 8.82
CA MET A 516 -16.42 1.55 9.17
C MET A 516 -15.85 0.38 8.39
N ILE A 517 -15.15 -0.53 9.04
CA ILE A 517 -14.62 -1.77 8.45
C ILE A 517 -15.46 -2.96 8.91
N ASN A 518 -15.95 -3.72 7.98
CA ASN A 518 -16.76 -4.89 8.25
C ASN A 518 -15.89 -6.12 8.56
N LEU A 519 -15.75 -6.47 9.82
CA LEU A 519 -15.07 -7.67 10.29
C LEU A 519 -16.03 -8.78 10.72
N SER A 520 -17.30 -8.73 10.30
CA SER A 520 -18.25 -9.83 10.54
C SER A 520 -17.75 -11.09 9.83
N GLU A 521 -17.87 -12.25 10.47
CA GLU A 521 -17.38 -13.54 9.96
C GLU A 521 -15.87 -13.64 9.69
N VAL A 522 -15.08 -12.64 10.09
CA VAL A 522 -13.64 -12.54 9.85
C VAL A 522 -12.89 -12.59 11.17
N VAL A 523 -11.80 -13.34 11.22
CA VAL A 523 -10.83 -13.22 12.33
C VAL A 523 -10.01 -11.94 12.15
N SER A 524 -9.49 -11.37 13.22
CA SER A 524 -8.75 -10.09 13.15
C SER A 524 -7.33 -10.21 12.57
N ASN A 525 -6.91 -11.38 12.12
CA ASN A 525 -5.55 -11.67 11.67
C ASN A 525 -5.40 -11.49 10.16
N TRP A 526 -4.70 -10.44 9.75
CA TRP A 526 -4.48 -10.15 8.32
C TRP A 526 -3.41 -11.02 7.66
N LYS A 527 -2.41 -11.50 8.43
CA LYS A 527 -1.26 -12.21 7.87
C LYS A 527 -1.61 -13.53 7.20
N ASN A 528 -2.52 -14.27 7.78
CA ASN A 528 -2.82 -15.65 7.39
C ASN A 528 -4.01 -15.76 6.44
N GLU A 529 -4.62 -14.63 6.08
CA GLU A 529 -5.93 -14.68 5.43
C GLU A 529 -5.88 -14.79 3.91
N ALA A 530 -4.85 -14.22 3.28
CA ALA A 530 -4.84 -14.09 1.83
C ALA A 530 -4.88 -15.42 1.06
N GLY A 531 -4.36 -16.48 1.64
CA GLY A 531 -4.31 -17.81 1.02
C GLY A 531 -5.20 -18.87 1.68
N SER A 532 -5.99 -18.52 2.70
CA SER A 532 -6.82 -19.46 3.43
C SER A 532 -8.20 -19.64 2.81
N LYS A 533 -8.64 -20.88 2.64
CA LYS A 533 -10.05 -21.19 2.31
C LYS A 533 -11.00 -20.97 3.48
N GLU A 534 -10.47 -20.90 4.69
CA GLU A 534 -11.26 -20.73 5.91
C GLU A 534 -11.74 -19.31 6.11
N ASN A 535 -11.13 -18.35 5.43
CA ASN A 535 -11.56 -16.97 5.51
C ASN A 535 -12.84 -16.74 4.76
N LYS A 536 -13.83 -16.43 5.53
CA LYS A 536 -15.14 -16.06 5.01
C LYS A 536 -15.11 -14.60 4.54
N THR A 537 -15.81 -14.34 3.47
CA THR A 537 -16.17 -12.98 3.11
C THR A 537 -17.02 -12.40 4.24
N PRO A 538 -16.79 -11.15 4.66
CA PRO A 538 -17.65 -10.49 5.64
C PRO A 538 -19.12 -10.60 5.22
N THR A 539 -19.98 -10.86 6.18
CA THR A 539 -21.41 -10.86 5.90
C THR A 539 -21.84 -9.44 5.56
N PHE A 540 -22.45 -9.28 4.41
CA PHE A 540 -23.05 -8.04 3.95
C PHE A 540 -24.06 -7.51 4.98
N GLN A 541 -23.93 -6.25 5.39
CA GLN A 541 -24.77 -5.64 6.40
C GLN A 541 -25.74 -4.65 5.77
N GLU A 542 -26.98 -4.66 6.25
CA GLU A 542 -28.04 -3.76 5.82
C GLU A 542 -28.68 -3.08 7.04
N ASP A 543 -29.24 -1.90 6.80
CA ASP A 543 -30.03 -1.15 7.79
C ASP A 543 -29.26 -0.94 9.12
N LEU A 544 -28.06 -0.38 9.01
CA LEU A 544 -27.27 0.01 10.17
C LEU A 544 -27.58 1.45 10.59
N PHE A 545 -27.44 1.71 11.88
CA PHE A 545 -27.59 3.03 12.47
C PHE A 545 -26.30 3.39 13.22
N VAL A 546 -25.76 4.55 12.86
CA VAL A 546 -24.53 5.08 13.47
C VAL A 546 -24.88 6.26 14.34
N LYS A 547 -24.68 6.12 15.65
CA LYS A 547 -24.88 7.19 16.64
C LYS A 547 -23.54 7.86 16.91
N TYR A 548 -23.42 9.11 16.49
CA TYR A 548 -22.22 9.94 16.61
C TYR A 548 -22.45 11.07 17.63
N GLU A 549 -21.61 11.18 18.64
CA GLU A 549 -21.69 12.22 19.67
C GLU A 549 -21.15 13.55 19.15
N VAL A 550 -21.99 14.59 19.12
CA VAL A 550 -21.58 15.95 18.74
C VAL A 550 -21.12 16.75 19.96
N GLY A 551 -21.71 16.48 21.13
CA GLY A 551 -21.49 17.22 22.37
C GLY A 551 -22.72 18.01 22.82
N THR A 552 -22.54 19.14 23.49
CA THR A 552 -23.64 19.92 24.11
C THR A 552 -24.22 21.01 23.21
N ASP A 553 -23.69 21.22 22.02
CA ASP A 553 -24.11 22.27 21.10
C ASP A 553 -25.22 21.78 20.15
N LYS A 554 -26.44 22.21 20.38
CA LYS A 554 -27.62 21.88 19.57
C LYS A 554 -27.56 22.47 18.16
N GLU A 555 -27.09 23.70 18.04
CA GLU A 555 -27.03 24.37 16.74
C GLU A 555 -26.01 23.72 15.83
N LEU A 556 -24.86 23.34 16.39
CA LEU A 556 -23.86 22.57 15.69
C LEU A 556 -24.43 21.22 15.23
N ALA A 557 -25.11 20.48 16.10
CA ALA A 557 -25.70 19.19 15.76
C ALA A 557 -26.70 19.31 14.59
N ASN A 558 -27.58 20.29 14.63
CA ASN A 558 -28.54 20.54 13.56
C ASN A 558 -27.84 20.92 12.23
N ARG A 559 -26.80 21.75 12.29
CA ARG A 559 -26.05 22.18 11.11
C ARG A 559 -25.29 20.98 10.49
N LEU A 560 -24.68 20.15 11.30
CA LEU A 560 -23.96 18.95 10.84
C LEU A 560 -24.90 17.91 10.24
N ALA A 561 -26.10 17.73 10.78
CA ALA A 561 -27.07 16.74 10.30
C ALA A 561 -27.42 16.90 8.82
N ASP A 562 -27.40 18.12 8.31
CA ASP A 562 -27.68 18.41 6.90
C ASP A 562 -26.50 18.12 5.96
N LYS A 563 -25.32 17.84 6.50
CA LYS A 563 -24.05 17.75 5.78
C LYS A 563 -23.34 16.41 5.97
N VAL A 564 -24.10 15.34 6.13
CA VAL A 564 -23.58 13.98 6.32
C VAL A 564 -23.70 13.20 5.02
N PHE A 565 -22.59 12.62 4.59
CA PHE A 565 -22.51 11.83 3.36
C PHE A 565 -21.85 10.49 3.65
N LEU A 566 -22.23 9.48 2.88
CA LEU A 566 -21.69 8.13 2.91
C LEU A 566 -21.03 7.82 1.56
N THR A 567 -19.87 7.17 1.60
CA THR A 567 -19.18 6.70 0.41
C THR A 567 -18.45 5.40 0.71
N SER A 568 -18.13 4.65 -0.34
CA SER A 568 -17.45 3.37 -0.25
C SER A 568 -16.70 3.06 -1.55
N PRO A 569 -15.58 2.34 -1.52
CA PRO A 569 -14.97 1.76 -2.72
C PRO A 569 -15.76 0.57 -3.27
N ASP A 570 -16.68 0.02 -2.49
CA ASP A 570 -17.45 -1.16 -2.84
C ASP A 570 -18.48 -0.89 -3.95
N ASP A 571 -18.92 -1.94 -4.64
CA ASP A 571 -19.72 -1.86 -5.86
C ASP A 571 -21.01 -1.03 -5.73
N TRP A 572 -21.59 -0.94 -4.53
CA TRP A 572 -22.83 -0.22 -4.31
C TRP A 572 -22.70 1.30 -4.46
N SER A 573 -21.55 1.87 -4.09
CA SER A 573 -21.27 3.31 -4.13
C SER A 573 -20.46 3.73 -5.35
N LYS A 574 -19.56 2.87 -5.83
CA LYS A 574 -18.56 3.20 -6.87
C LYS A 574 -17.83 4.52 -6.54
N SER A 575 -17.42 4.66 -5.29
CA SER A 575 -16.76 5.86 -4.76
C SER A 575 -17.60 7.14 -4.73
N ALA A 576 -18.84 7.13 -5.17
CA ALA A 576 -19.71 8.34 -5.13
C ALA A 576 -20.17 8.62 -3.70
N MET A 577 -20.25 9.90 -3.33
CA MET A 577 -20.87 10.31 -2.06
C MET A 577 -22.38 10.34 -2.18
N VAL A 578 -23.06 9.75 -1.20
CA VAL A 578 -24.52 9.74 -1.08
C VAL A 578 -24.91 10.45 0.20
N LYS A 579 -25.87 11.38 0.13
CA LYS A 579 -26.36 12.06 1.33
C LYS A 579 -27.07 11.08 2.25
N CYS A 580 -26.73 11.09 3.55
CA CYS A 580 -27.36 10.25 4.55
C CYS A 580 -28.69 10.84 5.04
N GLN A 581 -29.60 9.98 5.50
CA GLN A 581 -30.68 10.35 6.38
C GLN A 581 -30.13 10.45 7.81
N VAL A 582 -30.39 11.59 8.45
CA VAL A 582 -29.85 11.89 9.78
C VAL A 582 -30.92 12.49 10.67
N ASN A 583 -31.05 11.96 11.87
CA ASN A 583 -31.88 12.52 12.93
C ASN A 583 -31.02 13.02 14.08
N VAL A 584 -31.33 14.20 14.62
CA VAL A 584 -30.67 14.71 15.83
C VAL A 584 -31.41 14.22 17.06
N GLU A 585 -30.71 13.57 17.96
CA GLU A 585 -31.22 13.07 19.25
C GLU A 585 -30.58 13.86 20.39
N GLU A 586 -31.37 14.23 21.37
CA GLU A 586 -30.88 14.75 22.65
C GLU A 586 -30.99 13.66 23.72
N LYS A 587 -29.89 13.39 24.38
CA LYS A 587 -29.85 12.43 25.50
C LYS A 587 -28.83 12.88 26.55
N ASP A 588 -29.27 12.95 27.80
CA ASP A 588 -28.43 13.31 28.94
C ASP A 588 -27.70 14.67 28.76
N GLY A 589 -28.35 15.64 28.13
CA GLY A 589 -27.79 16.97 27.85
C GLY A 589 -26.75 17.02 26.73
N LYS A 590 -26.58 15.96 25.97
CA LYS A 590 -25.74 15.86 24.78
C LYS A 590 -26.58 15.63 23.53
N TYR A 591 -26.06 16.08 22.40
CA TYR A 591 -26.66 15.89 21.08
C TYR A 591 -25.89 14.85 20.28
N TYR A 592 -26.64 14.02 19.57
CA TYR A 592 -26.13 12.93 18.75
C TYR A 592 -26.71 13.02 17.34
N LEU A 593 -25.91 12.65 16.35
CA LEU A 593 -26.40 12.36 15.01
C LEU A 593 -26.70 10.87 14.91
N ASN A 594 -27.95 10.50 14.65
CA ASN A 594 -28.34 9.13 14.30
C ASN A 594 -28.37 9.06 12.77
N ILE A 595 -27.34 8.41 12.20
CA ILE A 595 -27.07 8.37 10.77
C ILE A 595 -27.51 7.00 10.26
N GLU A 596 -28.37 6.97 9.23
CA GLU A 596 -28.76 5.74 8.57
C GLU A 596 -27.68 5.32 7.56
N VAL A 597 -27.19 4.08 7.69
CA VAL A 597 -26.23 3.44 6.78
C VAL A 597 -26.93 2.24 6.15
N PRO A 598 -27.45 2.38 4.92
CA PRO A 598 -28.26 1.36 4.31
C PRO A 598 -27.51 0.07 3.98
N ILE A 599 -26.21 0.19 3.67
CA ILE A 599 -25.39 -0.90 3.17
C ILE A 599 -23.96 -0.76 3.71
N LEU A 600 -23.35 -1.88 4.12
CA LEU A 600 -21.92 -2.01 4.38
C LEU A 600 -21.46 -3.39 3.85
N ASP A 601 -20.60 -3.37 2.84
CA ASP A 601 -19.91 -4.58 2.35
C ASP A 601 -18.60 -4.77 3.09
N ILE A 602 -17.51 -4.13 2.65
CA ILE A 602 -16.17 -4.22 3.28
C ILE A 602 -15.83 -2.92 4.02
N TRP A 603 -15.95 -1.78 3.35
CA TRP A 603 -15.49 -0.49 3.87
C TRP A 603 -16.42 0.64 3.50
N ASN A 604 -16.86 1.36 4.51
CA ASN A 604 -17.57 2.62 4.34
C ASN A 604 -16.83 3.77 5.02
N MET A 605 -16.94 4.96 4.46
CA MET A 605 -16.54 6.21 5.07
C MET A 605 -17.74 7.14 5.14
N ILE A 606 -18.11 7.56 6.36
CA ILE A 606 -19.06 8.67 6.57
C ILE A 606 -18.24 9.96 6.62
N TYR A 607 -18.63 10.94 5.83
CA TYR A 607 -18.06 12.28 5.78
C TYR A 607 -19.06 13.28 6.33
N ILE A 608 -18.65 14.11 7.29
CA ILE A 608 -19.46 15.15 7.92
C ILE A 608 -18.76 16.49 7.66
N ALA A 609 -19.35 17.35 6.82
CA ALA A 609 -18.80 18.67 6.59
C ALA A 609 -19.21 19.64 7.72
N GLU A 610 -18.28 20.48 8.17
CA GLU A 610 -18.52 21.47 9.23
C GLU A 610 -18.87 22.86 8.67
N ASP A 611 -18.40 23.18 7.46
CA ASP A 611 -18.57 24.50 6.80
C ASP A 611 -19.76 24.55 5.84
#